data_195b895fb08476d691ab15566376ba22
#
_entry.id   195b895fb08476d691ab15566376ba22
#
_cell.length_a   1.000
_cell.length_b   1.000
_cell.length_c   1.000
_cell.angle_alpha   90.00
_cell.angle_beta   90.00
_cell.angle_gamma   90.00
#
_symmetry.space_group_name_H-M   'P 1'
#
loop_
_entity.id
_entity.type
_entity.pdbx_description
1 polymer ?
#
loop_
_entity_poly.entity_id
_entity_poly.type
_entity_poly.pdbx_seq_one_letter_code
_entity_poly.pdbx_strand_id
1 'polypeptide(L)'
;MDVVVFGAGSLGSLIGGLLAREHVVTLVGREDHVHAVQEDGLRITGEIQAVVRPRASKTVSGAADLAIVTVKAHDTPAAVEALSACDCDAVLSLQNGMGNEERLAALDTEILAGTGTYGAIQDEPGSVRCTGLGEVVLGPPDGGRSALADRVGDAFKAAGIETTVASDMPKRRWEKLAINAGINATTALSRVPNGALSDGPLSDVARRAARETARVARDHGVDLPDEAAIAALESVVDATADNESSMYRDVQSGRRTEVEAINGYVADSDVETPVNETLAALLRGWERESKLGE
;
A
#
# COMPACT_ATOMS: atom_id res chain seq x y z
N MET A 1 -10.36 -19.35 6.35
CA MET A 1 -9.66 -18.48 7.32
C MET A 1 -10.63 -17.44 7.85
N ASP A 2 -10.46 -17.05 9.11
CA ASP A 2 -11.04 -15.82 9.64
C ASP A 2 -10.05 -14.67 9.40
N VAL A 3 -10.48 -13.66 8.65
CA VAL A 3 -9.61 -12.54 8.21
C VAL A 3 -10.17 -11.22 8.69
N VAL A 4 -9.34 -10.41 9.32
CA VAL A 4 -9.63 -9.01 9.65
C VAL A 4 -8.89 -8.11 8.66
N VAL A 5 -9.60 -7.18 8.02
CA VAL A 5 -8.98 -6.14 7.19
C VAL A 5 -9.08 -4.80 7.92
N PHE A 6 -7.96 -4.35 8.48
CA PHE A 6 -7.87 -3.06 9.17
C PHE A 6 -7.53 -1.96 8.18
N GLY A 7 -8.51 -1.11 7.92
CA GLY A 7 -8.44 -0.05 6.93
C GLY A 7 -9.30 -0.32 5.70
N ALA A 8 -10.62 -0.49 5.87
CA ALA A 8 -11.58 -0.67 4.79
C ALA A 8 -11.73 0.60 3.93
N GLY A 9 -10.60 1.08 3.37
CA GLY A 9 -10.52 2.07 2.32
C GLY A 9 -10.56 1.41 0.94
N SER A 10 -9.99 2.07 -0.08
CA SER A 10 -10.02 1.56 -1.46
C SER A 10 -9.42 0.15 -1.60
N LEU A 11 -8.15 -0.01 -1.22
CA LEU A 11 -7.47 -1.31 -1.35
C LEU A 11 -8.03 -2.35 -0.39
N GLY A 12 -8.23 -1.97 0.88
CA GLY A 12 -8.73 -2.89 1.90
C GLY A 12 -10.13 -3.41 1.60
N SER A 13 -11.04 -2.56 1.09
CA SER A 13 -12.36 -3.00 0.65
C SER A 13 -12.29 -3.93 -0.56
N LEU A 14 -11.42 -3.65 -1.54
CA LEU A 14 -11.26 -4.53 -2.70
C LEU A 14 -10.71 -5.91 -2.29
N ILE A 15 -9.56 -5.94 -1.61
CA ILE A 15 -8.91 -7.19 -1.20
C ILE A 15 -9.80 -7.97 -0.23
N GLY A 16 -10.34 -7.31 0.80
CA GLY A 16 -11.24 -7.95 1.75
C GLY A 16 -12.54 -8.43 1.11
N GLY A 17 -13.07 -7.70 0.15
CA GLY A 17 -14.24 -8.13 -0.62
C GLY A 17 -13.97 -9.36 -1.50
N LEU A 18 -12.79 -9.44 -2.11
CA LEU A 18 -12.38 -10.63 -2.87
C LEU A 18 -12.20 -11.83 -1.96
N LEU A 19 -11.51 -11.65 -0.83
CA LEU A 19 -11.33 -12.71 0.18
C LEU A 19 -12.66 -13.21 0.74
N ALA A 20 -13.67 -12.35 0.88
CA ALA A 20 -14.99 -12.72 1.40
C ALA A 20 -15.76 -13.68 0.48
N ARG A 21 -15.26 -14.02 -0.70
CA ARG A 21 -15.82 -15.06 -1.56
C ARG A 21 -15.58 -16.47 -1.00
N GLU A 22 -14.48 -16.69 -0.30
CA GLU A 22 -14.01 -17.99 0.15
C GLU A 22 -13.73 -18.04 1.67
N HIS A 23 -13.70 -16.87 2.32
CA HIS A 23 -13.25 -16.74 3.72
C HIS A 23 -14.24 -15.93 4.54
N VAL A 24 -14.20 -16.07 5.86
CA VAL A 24 -14.91 -15.20 6.79
C VAL A 24 -14.09 -13.92 6.93
N VAL A 25 -14.63 -12.81 6.44
CA VAL A 25 -13.91 -11.52 6.45
C VAL A 25 -14.66 -10.50 7.29
N THR A 26 -13.91 -9.78 8.13
CA THR A 26 -14.38 -8.60 8.85
C THR A 26 -13.64 -7.36 8.33
N LEU A 27 -14.35 -6.44 7.69
CA LEU A 27 -13.83 -5.14 7.29
C LEU A 27 -13.90 -4.16 8.45
N VAL A 28 -12.76 -3.58 8.84
CA VAL A 28 -12.70 -2.55 9.88
C VAL A 28 -12.45 -1.19 9.23
N GLY A 29 -13.37 -0.26 9.41
CA GLY A 29 -13.33 1.02 8.72
C GLY A 29 -14.20 2.12 9.35
N ARG A 30 -14.40 3.18 8.58
CA ARG A 30 -15.20 4.34 9.00
C ARG A 30 -16.68 3.99 9.08
N GLU A 31 -17.39 4.69 9.96
CA GLU A 31 -18.80 4.44 10.30
C GLU A 31 -19.72 4.33 9.10
N ASP A 32 -19.68 5.31 8.18
CA ASP A 32 -20.56 5.33 7.01
C ASP A 32 -20.36 4.12 6.11
N HIS A 33 -19.08 3.73 5.87
CA HIS A 33 -18.77 2.56 5.07
C HIS A 33 -19.17 1.26 5.76
N VAL A 34 -18.90 1.16 7.06
CA VAL A 34 -19.30 -0.01 7.87
C VAL A 34 -20.82 -0.19 7.83
N HIS A 35 -21.57 0.88 8.03
CA HIS A 35 -23.04 0.83 8.01
C HIS A 35 -23.58 0.38 6.64
N ALA A 36 -23.08 0.96 5.55
CA ALA A 36 -23.50 0.59 4.21
C ALA A 36 -23.18 -0.89 3.88
N VAL A 37 -22.00 -1.38 4.30
CA VAL A 37 -21.63 -2.80 4.10
C VAL A 37 -22.50 -3.74 4.93
N GLN A 38 -22.88 -3.34 6.15
CA GLN A 38 -23.77 -4.14 7.02
C GLN A 38 -25.18 -4.25 6.44
N GLU A 39 -25.72 -3.18 5.86
CA GLU A 39 -27.06 -3.17 5.29
C GLU A 39 -27.12 -3.89 3.93
N ASP A 40 -26.31 -3.48 2.96
CA ASP A 40 -26.43 -3.86 1.57
C ASP A 40 -25.33 -4.85 1.11
N GLY A 41 -24.30 -5.06 1.90
CA GLY A 41 -23.06 -5.73 1.51
C GLY A 41 -22.09 -4.78 0.81
N LEU A 42 -20.95 -5.31 0.37
CA LEU A 42 -19.94 -4.58 -0.38
C LEU A 42 -20.13 -4.82 -1.88
N ARG A 43 -20.32 -3.74 -2.63
CA ARG A 43 -20.38 -3.76 -4.09
C ARG A 43 -19.00 -3.51 -4.68
N ILE A 44 -18.51 -4.44 -5.49
CA ILE A 44 -17.29 -4.30 -6.29
C ILE A 44 -17.71 -4.06 -7.74
N THR A 45 -17.15 -3.02 -8.36
CA THR A 45 -17.42 -2.62 -9.74
C THR A 45 -16.13 -2.45 -10.54
N GLY A 46 -16.21 -2.11 -11.81
CA GLY A 46 -15.05 -1.91 -12.70
C GLY A 46 -14.59 -3.21 -13.33
N GLU A 47 -13.28 -3.46 -13.33
CA GLU A 47 -12.66 -4.66 -13.92
C GLU A 47 -13.16 -5.97 -13.27
N ILE A 48 -13.59 -5.90 -12.03
CA ILE A 48 -14.22 -7.00 -11.30
C ILE A 48 -15.61 -6.55 -10.88
N GLN A 49 -16.62 -7.42 -11.10
CA GLN A 49 -17.99 -7.15 -10.68
C GLN A 49 -18.45 -8.24 -9.70
N ALA A 50 -18.84 -7.82 -8.51
CA ALA A 50 -19.38 -8.71 -7.48
C ALA A 50 -20.18 -7.92 -6.43
N VAL A 51 -21.06 -8.61 -5.74
CA VAL A 51 -21.63 -8.19 -4.47
C VAL A 51 -21.31 -9.26 -3.44
N VAL A 52 -20.62 -8.88 -2.38
CA VAL A 52 -20.20 -9.79 -1.30
C VAL A 52 -20.72 -9.27 0.04
N ARG A 53 -20.79 -10.14 1.03
CA ARG A 53 -21.33 -9.80 2.37
C ARG A 53 -20.31 -10.08 3.47
N PRO A 54 -19.16 -9.40 3.50
CA PRO A 54 -18.27 -9.48 4.63
C PRO A 54 -18.95 -8.93 5.89
N ARG A 55 -18.47 -9.35 7.05
CA ARG A 55 -18.77 -8.60 8.29
C ARG A 55 -18.12 -7.23 8.20
N ALA A 56 -18.67 -6.25 8.89
CA ALA A 56 -18.08 -4.92 8.98
C ALA A 56 -18.17 -4.38 10.41
N SER A 57 -17.14 -3.70 10.89
CA SER A 57 -17.04 -3.16 12.24
C SER A 57 -16.23 -1.88 12.25
N LYS A 58 -16.42 -1.06 13.29
CA LYS A 58 -15.56 0.12 13.57
C LYS A 58 -14.32 -0.26 14.39
N THR A 59 -14.33 -1.42 15.03
CA THR A 59 -13.28 -1.87 15.95
C THR A 59 -12.88 -3.30 15.65
N VAL A 60 -11.66 -3.63 16.01
CA VAL A 60 -11.15 -5.00 16.00
C VAL A 60 -11.51 -5.67 17.32
N SER A 61 -11.89 -6.93 17.29
CA SER A 61 -12.10 -7.73 18.51
C SER A 61 -12.10 -9.22 18.18
N GLY A 62 -11.74 -10.05 19.18
CA GLY A 62 -11.76 -11.50 19.08
C GLY A 62 -10.47 -12.07 18.49
N ALA A 63 -10.57 -13.25 17.85
CA ALA A 63 -9.45 -13.94 17.22
C ALA A 63 -9.59 -13.92 15.70
N ALA A 64 -8.46 -13.98 14.98
CA ALA A 64 -8.40 -14.12 13.54
C ALA A 64 -7.16 -14.90 13.12
N ASP A 65 -7.27 -15.67 12.05
CA ASP A 65 -6.10 -16.33 11.45
C ASP A 65 -5.15 -15.32 10.81
N LEU A 66 -5.69 -14.21 10.29
CA LEU A 66 -4.94 -13.18 9.58
C LEU A 66 -5.55 -11.79 9.78
N ALA A 67 -4.73 -10.83 10.17
CA ALA A 67 -5.06 -9.40 10.05
C ALA A 67 -4.31 -8.79 8.86
N ILE A 68 -5.03 -8.07 8.00
CA ILE A 68 -4.46 -7.35 6.85
C ILE A 68 -4.53 -5.86 7.14
N VAL A 69 -3.38 -5.17 7.12
CA VAL A 69 -3.30 -3.73 7.36
C VAL A 69 -3.18 -2.99 6.04
N THR A 70 -4.15 -2.11 5.77
CA THR A 70 -4.27 -1.33 4.54
C THR A 70 -4.54 0.16 4.78
N VAL A 71 -4.37 0.60 6.02
CA VAL A 71 -4.43 2.04 6.35
C VAL A 71 -3.23 2.78 5.77
N LYS A 72 -3.30 4.10 5.70
CA LYS A 72 -2.16 4.93 5.34
C LYS A 72 -1.03 4.76 6.36
N ALA A 73 0.23 4.88 5.92
CA ALA A 73 1.41 4.64 6.75
C ALA A 73 1.43 5.47 8.05
N HIS A 74 0.86 6.68 8.05
CA HIS A 74 0.75 7.52 9.24
C HIS A 74 -0.26 7.00 10.28
N ASP A 75 -1.17 6.09 9.89
CA ASP A 75 -2.14 5.45 10.76
C ASP A 75 -1.67 4.08 11.30
N THR A 76 -0.45 3.64 10.96
CA THR A 76 0.11 2.36 11.45
C THR A 76 0.15 2.28 12.98
N PRO A 77 0.49 3.35 13.75
CA PRO A 77 0.41 3.29 15.21
C PRO A 77 -0.99 2.98 15.74
N ALA A 78 -2.02 3.55 15.12
CA ALA A 78 -3.41 3.25 15.48
C ALA A 78 -3.81 1.80 15.10
N ALA A 79 -3.25 1.27 14.02
CA ALA A 79 -3.43 -0.14 13.66
C ALA A 79 -2.79 -1.08 14.70
N VAL A 80 -1.59 -0.77 15.19
CA VAL A 80 -0.92 -1.53 16.25
C VAL A 80 -1.76 -1.52 17.52
N GLU A 81 -2.23 -0.34 17.96
CA GLU A 81 -3.10 -0.23 19.15
C GLU A 81 -4.38 -1.06 18.99
N ALA A 82 -5.06 -0.94 17.86
CA ALA A 82 -6.30 -1.67 17.62
C ALA A 82 -6.09 -3.18 17.54
N LEU A 83 -5.04 -3.63 16.84
CA LEU A 83 -4.73 -5.04 16.66
C LEU A 83 -4.15 -5.70 17.91
N SER A 84 -3.63 -4.96 18.88
CA SER A 84 -3.20 -5.51 20.18
C SER A 84 -4.35 -6.14 20.99
N ALA A 85 -5.61 -5.79 20.64
CA ALA A 85 -6.81 -6.40 21.21
C ALA A 85 -7.30 -7.64 20.43
N CYS A 86 -6.62 -8.04 19.36
CA CYS A 86 -6.93 -9.20 18.55
C CYS A 86 -5.90 -10.32 18.77
N ASP A 87 -6.39 -11.51 18.98
CA ASP A 87 -5.54 -12.72 18.98
C ASP A 87 -5.38 -13.18 17.53
N CYS A 88 -4.37 -12.64 16.85
CA CYS A 88 -4.13 -12.91 15.44
C CYS A 88 -2.90 -13.80 15.25
N ASP A 89 -3.02 -14.88 14.45
CA ASP A 89 -1.87 -15.74 14.12
C ASP A 89 -0.83 -15.01 13.26
N ALA A 90 -1.28 -14.09 12.41
CA ALA A 90 -0.43 -13.30 11.51
C ALA A 90 -0.97 -11.90 11.25
N VAL A 91 -0.06 -10.98 10.92
CA VAL A 91 -0.39 -9.66 10.37
C VAL A 91 0.31 -9.47 9.03
N LEU A 92 -0.44 -9.17 7.98
CA LEU A 92 0.07 -8.82 6.65
C LEU A 92 -0.06 -7.31 6.43
N SER A 93 1.04 -6.62 6.22
CA SER A 93 1.03 -5.24 5.73
C SER A 93 0.89 -5.22 4.21
N LEU A 94 -0.13 -4.54 3.68
CA LEU A 94 -0.27 -4.17 2.28
C LEU A 94 -0.16 -2.65 2.06
N GLN A 95 0.44 -1.98 3.02
CA GLN A 95 0.60 -0.53 3.01
C GLN A 95 1.70 -0.11 2.02
N ASN A 96 1.62 1.14 1.55
CA ASN A 96 2.69 1.72 0.76
C ASN A 96 3.82 2.25 1.66
N GLY A 97 5.01 2.38 1.07
CA GLY A 97 6.18 2.92 1.75
C GLY A 97 6.88 1.90 2.63
N MET A 98 7.77 2.40 3.45
CA MET A 98 8.63 1.62 4.36
C MET A 98 8.37 2.01 5.83
N GLY A 99 8.90 1.21 6.76
CA GLY A 99 8.77 1.45 8.21
C GLY A 99 7.44 0.96 8.80
N ASN A 100 6.56 0.34 8.03
CA ASN A 100 5.28 -0.17 8.51
C ASN A 100 5.44 -1.49 9.26
N GLU A 101 6.17 -2.44 8.70
CA GLU A 101 6.40 -3.76 9.30
C GLU A 101 7.20 -3.66 10.59
N GLU A 102 8.16 -2.74 10.65
CA GLU A 102 8.94 -2.45 11.86
C GLU A 102 8.04 -1.93 13.01
N ARG A 103 7.03 -1.12 12.69
CA ARG A 103 6.04 -0.67 13.68
C ARG A 103 5.09 -1.80 14.08
N LEU A 104 4.64 -2.62 13.10
CA LEU A 104 3.77 -3.75 13.35
C LEU A 104 4.46 -4.86 14.16
N ALA A 105 5.79 -4.95 14.12
CA ALA A 105 6.57 -5.87 14.94
C ALA A 105 6.43 -5.64 16.47
N ALA A 106 5.79 -4.55 16.89
CA ALA A 106 5.38 -4.37 18.29
C ALA A 106 4.23 -5.30 18.72
N LEU A 107 3.54 -5.94 17.75
CA LEU A 107 2.55 -6.98 18.00
C LEU A 107 3.26 -8.32 18.26
N ASP A 108 2.76 -9.11 19.21
CA ASP A 108 3.31 -10.45 19.54
C ASP A 108 2.75 -11.48 18.54
N THR A 109 3.08 -11.32 17.25
CA THR A 109 2.59 -12.17 16.16
C THR A 109 3.56 -12.17 14.98
N GLU A 110 3.43 -13.14 14.06
CA GLU A 110 4.23 -13.19 12.85
C GLU A 110 3.81 -12.09 11.86
N ILE A 111 4.76 -11.24 11.46
CA ILE A 111 4.52 -10.18 10.50
C ILE A 111 4.90 -10.64 9.09
N LEU A 112 4.01 -10.43 8.14
CA LEU A 112 4.26 -10.59 6.72
C LEU A 112 4.27 -9.22 6.04
N ALA A 113 5.19 -9.03 5.12
CA ALA A 113 5.21 -7.90 4.22
C ALA A 113 4.49 -8.25 2.92
N GLY A 114 3.81 -7.28 2.34
CA GLY A 114 3.16 -7.46 1.05
C GLY A 114 3.16 -6.21 0.20
N THR A 115 3.12 -6.42 -1.10
CA THR A 115 2.91 -5.36 -2.08
C THR A 115 1.70 -5.71 -2.93
N GLY A 116 0.85 -4.71 -3.22
CA GLY A 116 -0.28 -4.87 -4.13
C GLY A 116 -0.20 -3.88 -5.27
N THR A 117 -0.58 -4.32 -6.47
CA THR A 117 -0.62 -3.48 -7.68
C THR A 117 -2.04 -3.26 -8.19
N TYR A 118 -3.06 -3.75 -7.49
CA TYR A 118 -4.46 -3.49 -7.82
C TYR A 118 -4.79 -1.99 -7.79
N GLY A 119 -5.44 -1.50 -8.83
CA GLY A 119 -6.09 -0.20 -8.83
C GLY A 119 -7.45 -0.30 -8.13
N ALA A 120 -7.68 0.53 -7.11
CA ALA A 120 -8.94 0.56 -6.38
C ALA A 120 -9.33 1.99 -5.99
N ILE A 121 -10.63 2.29 -6.08
CA ILE A 121 -11.20 3.57 -5.66
C ILE A 121 -12.49 3.28 -4.89
N GLN A 122 -12.58 3.79 -3.67
CA GLN A 122 -13.83 3.82 -2.92
C GLN A 122 -14.61 5.07 -3.35
N ASP A 123 -15.57 4.90 -4.24
CA ASP A 123 -16.35 6.00 -4.79
C ASP A 123 -17.40 6.50 -3.76
N GLU A 124 -18.03 5.56 -3.04
CA GLU A 124 -19.05 5.85 -2.02
C GLU A 124 -19.02 4.78 -0.90
N PRO A 125 -19.63 5.03 0.27
CA PRO A 125 -19.82 4.00 1.28
C PRO A 125 -20.48 2.74 0.73
N GLY A 126 -19.98 1.54 1.10
CA GLY A 126 -20.49 0.25 0.62
C GLY A 126 -20.08 -0.11 -0.82
N SER A 127 -19.27 0.71 -1.50
CA SER A 127 -18.87 0.46 -2.89
C SER A 127 -17.38 0.69 -3.10
N VAL A 128 -16.74 -0.20 -3.87
CA VAL A 128 -15.36 -0.06 -4.33
C VAL A 128 -15.25 -0.42 -5.80
N ARG A 129 -14.55 0.42 -6.57
CA ARG A 129 -14.30 0.18 -7.98
C ARG A 129 -12.87 -0.30 -8.19
N CYS A 130 -12.75 -1.49 -8.78
CA CYS A 130 -11.48 -2.01 -9.30
C CYS A 130 -11.17 -1.29 -10.61
N THR A 131 -10.15 -0.44 -10.61
CA THR A 131 -9.73 0.37 -11.78
C THR A 131 -8.59 -0.27 -12.57
N GLY A 132 -8.03 -1.35 -12.06
CA GLY A 132 -6.98 -2.12 -12.71
C GLY A 132 -6.74 -3.42 -11.98
N LEU A 133 -6.63 -4.50 -12.74
CA LEU A 133 -6.21 -5.80 -12.22
C LEU A 133 -4.73 -5.72 -11.82
N GLY A 134 -4.35 -6.50 -10.81
CA GLY A 134 -3.01 -6.52 -10.30
C GLY A 134 -2.69 -7.84 -9.61
N GLU A 135 -1.59 -7.86 -8.90
CA GLU A 135 -1.17 -8.98 -8.07
C GLU A 135 -0.90 -8.53 -6.63
N VAL A 136 -0.91 -9.49 -5.74
CA VAL A 136 -0.36 -9.35 -4.38
C VAL A 136 0.89 -10.21 -4.31
N VAL A 137 2.01 -9.59 -3.93
CA VAL A 137 3.23 -10.33 -3.60
C VAL A 137 3.41 -10.23 -2.10
N LEU A 138 3.60 -11.36 -1.41
CA LEU A 138 3.74 -11.39 0.05
C LEU A 138 4.82 -12.39 0.49
N GLY A 139 5.34 -12.19 1.69
CA GLY A 139 6.35 -13.06 2.29
C GLY A 139 6.93 -12.46 3.57
N PRO A 140 7.93 -13.14 4.18
CA PRO A 140 8.62 -12.59 5.36
C PRO A 140 9.31 -11.26 5.03
N PRO A 141 9.22 -10.24 5.91
CA PRO A 141 9.79 -8.90 5.65
C PRO A 141 11.30 -8.95 5.38
N ASP A 142 12.01 -9.86 6.03
CA ASP A 142 13.47 -10.04 5.89
C ASP A 142 13.86 -11.05 4.79
N GLY A 143 12.84 -11.56 4.08
CA GLY A 143 13.03 -12.59 3.06
C GLY A 143 13.07 -14.01 3.63
N GLY A 144 13.39 -14.98 2.76
CA GLY A 144 13.34 -16.38 3.12
C GLY A 144 11.96 -17.01 2.88
N ARG A 145 11.76 -18.21 3.42
CA ARG A 145 10.49 -18.96 3.28
C ARG A 145 9.75 -19.01 4.59
N SER A 146 8.42 -18.92 4.52
CA SER A 146 7.51 -19.08 5.66
C SER A 146 6.34 -19.96 5.25
N ALA A 147 6.08 -21.01 6.03
CA ALA A 147 4.90 -21.85 5.84
C ALA A 147 3.59 -21.07 6.09
N LEU A 148 3.66 -20.01 6.90
CA LEU A 148 2.53 -19.11 7.10
C LEU A 148 2.29 -18.27 5.84
N ALA A 149 3.35 -17.71 5.23
CA ALA A 149 3.22 -16.98 3.97
C ALA A 149 2.64 -17.86 2.86
N ASP A 150 3.05 -19.13 2.78
CA ASP A 150 2.49 -20.10 1.82
C ASP A 150 0.97 -20.29 2.06
N ARG A 151 0.54 -20.50 3.32
CA ARG A 151 -0.90 -20.64 3.67
C ARG A 151 -1.70 -19.39 3.34
N VAL A 152 -1.16 -18.20 3.62
CA VAL A 152 -1.81 -16.92 3.29
C VAL A 152 -1.89 -16.75 1.77
N GLY A 153 -0.82 -17.05 1.04
CA GLY A 153 -0.81 -17.02 -0.42
C GLY A 153 -1.84 -17.95 -1.05
N ASP A 154 -1.99 -19.16 -0.52
CA ASP A 154 -3.01 -20.11 -0.98
C ASP A 154 -4.43 -19.61 -0.71
N ALA A 155 -4.67 -18.95 0.43
CA ALA A 155 -5.95 -18.34 0.75
C ALA A 155 -6.31 -17.20 -0.22
N PHE A 156 -5.35 -16.35 -0.58
CA PHE A 156 -5.54 -15.30 -1.57
C PHE A 156 -5.84 -15.87 -2.96
N LYS A 157 -5.09 -16.87 -3.40
CA LYS A 157 -5.33 -17.57 -4.68
C LYS A 157 -6.70 -18.23 -4.73
N ALA A 158 -7.12 -18.89 -3.66
CA ALA A 158 -8.45 -19.50 -3.58
C ALA A 158 -9.57 -18.47 -3.77
N ALA A 159 -9.37 -17.22 -3.30
CA ALA A 159 -10.31 -16.12 -3.48
C ALA A 159 -10.21 -15.44 -4.86
N GLY A 160 -9.34 -15.93 -5.76
CA GLY A 160 -9.15 -15.40 -7.11
C GLY A 160 -8.27 -14.15 -7.15
N ILE A 161 -7.45 -13.94 -6.13
CA ILE A 161 -6.45 -12.85 -6.12
C ILE A 161 -5.15 -13.42 -6.69
N GLU A 162 -4.66 -12.83 -7.80
CA GLU A 162 -3.34 -13.18 -8.32
C GLU A 162 -2.29 -12.91 -7.25
N THR A 163 -1.54 -13.97 -6.87
CA THR A 163 -0.69 -13.89 -5.69
C THR A 163 0.61 -14.66 -5.88
N THR A 164 1.73 -14.02 -5.53
CA THR A 164 3.05 -14.62 -5.48
C THR A 164 3.55 -14.64 -4.03
N VAL A 165 3.97 -15.81 -3.53
CA VAL A 165 4.71 -15.91 -2.27
C VAL A 165 6.19 -15.80 -2.57
N ALA A 166 6.82 -14.74 -2.06
CA ALA A 166 8.19 -14.36 -2.40
C ALA A 166 9.15 -14.57 -1.24
N SER A 167 10.34 -15.06 -1.57
CA SER A 167 11.45 -15.19 -0.60
C SER A 167 12.42 -14.00 -0.63
N ASP A 168 12.16 -13.03 -1.51
CA ASP A 168 12.99 -11.84 -1.77
C ASP A 168 12.23 -10.53 -1.47
N MET A 169 11.34 -10.54 -0.47
CA MET A 169 10.50 -9.38 -0.10
C MET A 169 11.29 -8.09 0.13
N PRO A 170 12.48 -8.09 0.75
CA PRO A 170 13.27 -6.86 0.87
C PRO A 170 13.51 -6.18 -0.49
N LYS A 171 13.90 -6.94 -1.51
CA LYS A 171 14.14 -6.41 -2.86
C LYS A 171 12.86 -5.86 -3.48
N ARG A 172 11.76 -6.58 -3.39
CA ARG A 172 10.46 -6.18 -3.95
C ARG A 172 9.89 -4.92 -3.31
N ARG A 173 10.06 -4.79 -1.99
CA ARG A 173 9.64 -3.59 -1.26
C ARG A 173 10.46 -2.36 -1.70
N TRP A 174 11.78 -2.49 -1.80
CA TRP A 174 12.65 -1.41 -2.26
C TRP A 174 12.41 -1.04 -3.72
N GLU A 175 12.16 -2.01 -4.59
CA GLU A 175 11.78 -1.77 -5.99
C GLU A 175 10.46 -0.98 -6.08
N LYS A 176 9.44 -1.41 -5.32
CA LYS A 176 8.17 -0.65 -5.23
C LYS A 176 8.37 0.74 -4.62
N LEU A 177 9.23 0.88 -3.62
CA LEU A 177 9.56 2.19 -3.06
C LEU A 177 10.21 3.10 -4.11
N ALA A 178 11.14 2.59 -4.91
CA ALA A 178 11.79 3.37 -5.96
C ALA A 178 10.79 3.87 -7.02
N ILE A 179 9.84 3.02 -7.41
CA ILE A 179 8.74 3.39 -8.30
C ILE A 179 7.89 4.50 -7.65
N ASN A 180 7.44 4.31 -6.41
CA ASN A 180 6.59 5.27 -5.72
C ASN A 180 7.31 6.59 -5.44
N ALA A 181 8.58 6.57 -5.08
CA ALA A 181 9.39 7.78 -4.85
C ALA A 181 9.54 8.62 -6.12
N GLY A 182 9.66 7.96 -7.28
CA GLY A 182 9.71 8.65 -8.57
C GLY A 182 8.35 9.19 -9.03
N ILE A 183 7.29 8.38 -8.94
CA ILE A 183 5.98 8.73 -9.48
C ILE A 183 5.20 9.65 -8.54
N ASN A 184 5.03 9.26 -7.28
CA ASN A 184 3.97 9.81 -6.43
C ASN A 184 4.16 11.30 -6.13
N ALA A 185 5.32 11.67 -5.61
CA ALA A 185 5.60 13.07 -5.28
C ALA A 185 5.68 13.96 -6.53
N THR A 186 6.30 13.44 -7.61
CA THR A 186 6.47 14.21 -8.85
C THR A 186 5.13 14.52 -9.51
N THR A 187 4.24 13.51 -9.63
CA THR A 187 2.90 13.72 -10.22
C THR A 187 2.00 14.56 -9.31
N ALA A 188 2.07 14.37 -7.98
CA ALA A 188 1.27 15.12 -7.03
C ALA A 188 1.60 16.62 -7.04
N LEU A 189 2.89 16.99 -7.03
CA LEU A 189 3.35 18.37 -7.06
C LEU A 189 3.09 19.04 -8.42
N SER A 190 3.26 18.29 -9.51
CA SER A 190 3.05 18.79 -10.87
C SER A 190 1.59 18.73 -11.33
N ARG A 191 0.73 18.00 -10.62
CA ARG A 191 -0.70 17.79 -10.93
C ARG A 191 -0.92 17.19 -12.31
N VAL A 192 -0.19 16.15 -12.63
CA VAL A 192 -0.23 15.47 -13.94
C VAL A 192 -0.43 13.97 -13.79
N PRO A 193 -0.99 13.26 -14.78
CA PRO A 193 -1.05 11.81 -14.80
C PRO A 193 0.34 11.19 -14.91
N ASN A 194 0.43 9.88 -14.62
CA ASN A 194 1.71 9.16 -14.61
C ASN A 194 2.44 9.22 -15.96
N GLY A 195 1.72 9.19 -17.08
CA GLY A 195 2.30 9.26 -18.42
C GLY A 195 3.09 10.54 -18.72
N ALA A 196 2.88 11.62 -17.96
CA ALA A 196 3.69 12.83 -18.09
C ALA A 196 5.17 12.62 -17.64
N LEU A 197 5.48 11.46 -17.04
CA LEU A 197 6.82 11.07 -16.62
C LEU A 197 7.55 10.21 -17.68
N SER A 198 6.97 9.97 -18.86
CA SER A 198 7.60 9.16 -19.90
C SER A 198 8.83 9.85 -20.50
N ASP A 199 8.80 11.18 -20.61
CA ASP A 199 9.90 11.98 -21.14
C ASP A 199 10.00 13.38 -20.49
N GLY A 200 11.03 14.14 -20.85
CA GLY A 200 11.20 15.53 -20.45
C GLY A 200 11.60 15.74 -18.99
N PRO A 201 11.48 16.98 -18.49
CA PRO A 201 12.03 17.36 -17.17
C PRO A 201 11.44 16.59 -15.99
N LEU A 202 10.16 16.19 -16.05
CA LEU A 202 9.53 15.42 -14.97
C LEU A 202 10.06 13.97 -14.94
N SER A 203 10.32 13.37 -16.12
CA SER A 203 10.99 12.06 -16.22
C SER A 203 12.38 12.09 -15.56
N ASP A 204 13.16 13.16 -15.80
CA ASP A 204 14.48 13.30 -15.19
C ASP A 204 14.40 13.34 -13.65
N VAL A 205 13.43 14.05 -13.09
CA VAL A 205 13.18 14.09 -11.63
C VAL A 205 12.82 12.71 -11.11
N ALA A 206 11.85 12.05 -11.74
CA ALA A 206 11.37 10.73 -11.33
C ALA A 206 12.50 9.67 -11.36
N ARG A 207 13.30 9.64 -12.44
CA ARG A 207 14.45 8.74 -12.57
C ARG A 207 15.53 9.00 -11.53
N ARG A 208 15.79 10.26 -11.18
CA ARG A 208 16.75 10.62 -10.13
C ARG A 208 16.26 10.16 -8.76
N ALA A 209 14.98 10.39 -8.43
CA ALA A 209 14.40 9.93 -7.18
C ALA A 209 14.47 8.40 -7.05
N ALA A 210 14.14 7.67 -8.11
CA ALA A 210 14.27 6.20 -8.15
C ALA A 210 15.72 5.71 -7.99
N ARG A 211 16.68 6.39 -8.63
CA ARG A 211 18.11 6.09 -8.51
C ARG A 211 18.64 6.32 -7.09
N GLU A 212 18.23 7.41 -6.44
CA GLU A 212 18.59 7.68 -5.04
C GLU A 212 18.03 6.59 -4.13
N THR A 213 16.75 6.20 -4.33
CA THR A 213 16.13 5.10 -3.59
C THR A 213 16.90 3.78 -3.75
N ALA A 214 17.35 3.47 -4.97
CA ALA A 214 18.16 2.28 -5.22
C ALA A 214 19.53 2.32 -4.50
N ARG A 215 20.14 3.50 -4.34
CA ARG A 215 21.36 3.66 -3.54
C ARG A 215 21.11 3.39 -2.07
N VAL A 216 20.01 3.94 -1.53
CA VAL A 216 19.61 3.68 -0.15
C VAL A 216 19.29 2.19 0.07
N ALA A 217 18.65 1.52 -0.90
CA ALA A 217 18.43 0.08 -0.84
C ALA A 217 19.74 -0.70 -0.69
N ARG A 218 20.76 -0.33 -1.46
CA ARG A 218 22.09 -0.99 -1.38
C ARG A 218 22.80 -0.70 -0.06
N ASP A 219 22.65 0.48 0.50
CA ASP A 219 23.15 0.80 1.83
C ASP A 219 22.50 -0.06 2.92
N HIS A 220 21.24 -0.42 2.73
CA HIS A 220 20.51 -1.40 3.55
C HIS A 220 20.77 -2.87 3.16
N GLY A 221 21.79 -3.15 2.34
CA GLY A 221 22.19 -4.51 1.97
C GLY A 221 21.30 -5.18 0.91
N VAL A 222 20.40 -4.42 0.26
CA VAL A 222 19.52 -4.94 -0.79
C VAL A 222 20.11 -4.63 -2.16
N ASP A 223 20.41 -5.68 -2.95
CA ASP A 223 20.94 -5.54 -4.30
C ASP A 223 19.86 -5.05 -5.28
N LEU A 224 19.79 -3.72 -5.44
CA LEU A 224 18.94 -3.04 -6.41
C LEU A 224 19.80 -2.09 -7.27
N PRO A 225 20.20 -2.51 -8.49
CA PRO A 225 20.92 -1.64 -9.42
C PRO A 225 20.09 -0.41 -9.84
N ASP A 226 20.76 0.72 -10.09
CA ASP A 226 20.14 1.96 -10.55
C ASP A 226 19.27 1.73 -11.80
N GLU A 227 19.79 0.98 -12.77
CA GLU A 227 19.12 0.67 -14.03
C GLU A 227 17.87 -0.18 -13.83
N ALA A 228 17.90 -1.12 -12.85
CA ALA A 228 16.75 -1.95 -12.53
C ALA A 228 15.61 -1.10 -11.92
N ALA A 229 15.93 -0.19 -11.00
CA ALA A 229 14.96 0.71 -10.39
C ALA A 229 14.34 1.68 -11.43
N ILE A 230 15.17 2.20 -12.36
CA ILE A 230 14.70 3.06 -13.45
C ILE A 230 13.82 2.29 -14.41
N ALA A 231 14.22 1.09 -14.84
CA ALA A 231 13.43 0.27 -15.76
C ALA A 231 12.07 -0.13 -15.15
N ALA A 232 12.05 -0.45 -13.85
CA ALA A 232 10.80 -0.74 -13.13
C ALA A 232 9.88 0.50 -13.08
N LEU A 233 10.44 1.69 -12.79
CA LEU A 233 9.72 2.96 -12.82
C LEU A 233 9.09 3.21 -14.20
N GLU A 234 9.90 3.13 -15.26
CA GLU A 234 9.46 3.37 -16.64
C GLU A 234 8.35 2.41 -17.06
N SER A 235 8.51 1.12 -16.74
CA SER A 235 7.50 0.11 -17.02
C SER A 235 6.14 0.44 -16.36
N VAL A 236 6.16 0.95 -15.13
CA VAL A 236 4.91 1.34 -14.43
C VAL A 236 4.34 2.63 -15.01
N VAL A 237 5.18 3.62 -15.35
CA VAL A 237 4.74 4.85 -16.02
C VAL A 237 4.01 4.52 -17.31
N ASP A 238 4.58 3.64 -18.14
CA ASP A 238 3.97 3.24 -19.42
C ASP A 238 2.67 2.44 -19.21
N ALA A 239 2.67 1.49 -18.29
CA ALA A 239 1.50 0.65 -18.00
C ALA A 239 0.34 1.43 -17.36
N THR A 240 0.61 2.58 -16.75
CA THR A 240 -0.37 3.38 -16.01
C THR A 240 -0.44 4.83 -16.49
N ALA A 241 -0.13 5.07 -17.76
CA ALA A 241 0.03 6.43 -18.31
C ALA A 241 -1.17 7.35 -18.06
N ASP A 242 -2.38 6.82 -18.18
CA ASP A 242 -3.62 7.58 -17.99
C ASP A 242 -4.05 7.67 -16.52
N ASN A 243 -3.33 7.02 -15.59
CA ASN A 243 -3.69 6.99 -14.18
C ASN A 243 -3.13 8.19 -13.44
N GLU A 244 -3.89 8.64 -12.45
CA GLU A 244 -3.42 9.53 -11.40
C GLU A 244 -2.83 8.71 -10.25
N SER A 245 -1.65 9.07 -9.77
CA SER A 245 -1.04 8.41 -8.61
C SER A 245 -1.90 8.56 -7.35
N SER A 246 -1.74 7.64 -6.39
CA SER A 246 -2.46 7.73 -5.11
C SER A 246 -2.18 9.04 -4.37
N MET A 247 -0.93 9.50 -4.39
CA MET A 247 -0.52 10.75 -3.73
C MET A 247 -1.07 11.98 -4.47
N TYR A 248 -1.15 11.96 -5.80
CA TYR A 248 -1.81 13.03 -6.56
C TYR A 248 -3.29 13.15 -6.14
N ARG A 249 -4.00 12.04 -6.00
CA ARG A 249 -5.39 12.04 -5.52
C ARG A 249 -5.52 12.54 -4.08
N ASP A 250 -4.58 12.22 -3.21
CA ASP A 250 -4.56 12.74 -1.85
C ASP A 250 -4.41 14.27 -1.86
N VAL A 251 -3.46 14.80 -2.63
CA VAL A 251 -3.25 16.26 -2.80
C VAL A 251 -4.49 16.94 -3.40
N GLN A 252 -5.06 16.34 -4.46
CA GLN A 252 -6.27 16.88 -5.10
C GLN A 252 -7.48 16.94 -4.16
N SER A 253 -7.57 15.96 -3.25
CA SER A 253 -8.64 15.85 -2.27
C SER A 253 -8.35 16.56 -0.94
N GLY A 254 -7.22 17.27 -0.82
CA GLY A 254 -6.81 17.92 0.42
C GLY A 254 -6.60 16.92 1.57
N ARG A 255 -6.07 15.74 1.30
CA ARG A 255 -5.79 14.71 2.30
C ARG A 255 -4.30 14.60 2.57
N ARG A 256 -3.95 14.20 3.79
CA ARG A 256 -2.58 13.89 4.16
C ARG A 256 -2.01 12.77 3.28
N THR A 257 -0.79 12.96 2.83
CA THR A 257 -0.09 12.03 1.94
C THR A 257 0.71 10.97 2.71
N GLU A 258 1.33 10.05 1.98
CA GLU A 258 2.28 9.07 2.54
C GLU A 258 3.73 9.51 2.32
N VAL A 259 3.98 10.81 2.20
CA VAL A 259 5.31 11.34 1.90
C VAL A 259 6.37 10.85 2.88
N GLU A 260 6.06 10.75 4.19
CA GLU A 260 7.01 10.31 5.22
C GLU A 260 7.46 8.85 5.04
N ALA A 261 6.57 7.99 4.57
CA ALA A 261 6.90 6.58 4.35
C ALA A 261 7.50 6.31 2.96
N ILE A 262 7.51 7.29 2.06
CA ILE A 262 8.00 7.17 0.68
C ILE A 262 9.26 8.04 0.53
N ASN A 263 9.14 9.28 0.03
CA ASN A 263 10.31 10.13 -0.18
C ASN A 263 10.98 10.55 1.13
N GLY A 264 10.21 10.75 2.21
CA GLY A 264 10.73 11.05 3.55
C GLY A 264 11.61 9.92 4.09
N TYR A 265 11.18 8.66 3.95
CA TYR A 265 11.96 7.50 4.37
C TYR A 265 13.31 7.42 3.66
N VAL A 266 13.33 7.74 2.34
CA VAL A 266 14.57 7.80 1.55
C VAL A 266 15.44 8.98 1.99
N ALA A 267 14.83 10.14 2.23
CA ALA A 267 15.52 11.37 2.63
C ALA A 267 16.15 11.30 4.03
N ASP A 268 15.57 10.50 4.92
CA ASP A 268 16.06 10.32 6.30
C ASP A 268 17.23 9.31 6.40
N SER A 269 17.74 8.79 5.27
CA SER A 269 18.92 7.90 5.21
C SER A 269 20.24 8.68 5.32
N ASP A 270 21.33 7.95 5.62
CA ASP A 270 22.69 8.51 5.65
C ASP A 270 23.28 8.72 4.23
N VAL A 271 22.56 8.32 3.19
CA VAL A 271 22.95 8.50 1.78
C VAL A 271 22.46 9.85 1.26
N GLU A 272 23.26 10.54 0.47
CA GLU A 272 22.82 11.79 -0.18
C GLU A 272 21.67 11.52 -1.16
N THR A 273 20.50 12.13 -0.90
CA THR A 273 19.25 11.95 -1.65
C THR A 273 18.57 13.29 -1.97
N PRO A 274 19.28 14.24 -2.60
CA PRO A 274 18.81 15.63 -2.73
C PRO A 274 17.46 15.78 -3.45
N VAL A 275 17.12 14.87 -4.36
CA VAL A 275 15.82 14.91 -5.05
C VAL A 275 14.71 14.44 -4.12
N ASN A 276 14.87 13.32 -3.42
CA ASN A 276 13.89 12.85 -2.44
C ASN A 276 13.71 13.83 -1.29
N GLU A 277 14.79 14.43 -0.78
CA GLU A 277 14.75 15.49 0.23
C GLU A 277 13.92 16.68 -0.24
N THR A 278 14.15 17.12 -1.49
CA THR A 278 13.42 18.27 -2.06
C THR A 278 11.94 17.94 -2.22
N LEU A 279 11.59 16.77 -2.79
CA LEU A 279 10.22 16.34 -2.99
C LEU A 279 9.49 16.19 -1.65
N ALA A 280 10.14 15.59 -0.65
CA ALA A 280 9.59 15.45 0.69
C ALA A 280 9.36 16.82 1.35
N ALA A 281 10.32 17.73 1.27
CA ALA A 281 10.20 19.08 1.84
C ALA A 281 9.04 19.87 1.22
N LEU A 282 8.86 19.79 -0.09
CA LEU A 282 7.75 20.46 -0.79
C LEU A 282 6.39 19.93 -0.35
N LEU A 283 6.23 18.61 -0.24
CA LEU A 283 4.98 18.00 0.24
C LEU A 283 4.72 18.27 1.71
N ARG A 284 5.73 18.18 2.57
CA ARG A 284 5.64 18.56 3.99
C ARG A 284 5.17 20.02 4.14
N GLY A 285 5.74 20.91 3.32
CA GLY A 285 5.32 22.31 3.26
C GLY A 285 3.87 22.47 2.85
N TRP A 286 3.44 21.77 1.82
CA TRP A 286 2.06 21.77 1.36
C TRP A 286 1.10 21.22 2.44
N GLU A 287 1.42 20.09 3.08
CA GLU A 287 0.60 19.52 4.17
C GLU A 287 0.45 20.49 5.34
N ARG A 288 1.55 21.14 5.75
CA ARG A 288 1.52 22.13 6.84
C ARG A 288 0.64 23.34 6.51
N GLU A 289 0.77 23.92 5.33
CA GLU A 289 -0.04 25.08 4.92
C GLU A 289 -1.51 24.70 4.70
N SER A 290 -1.79 23.44 4.36
CA SER A 290 -3.14 22.86 4.25
C SER A 290 -3.72 22.38 5.59
N LYS A 291 -2.98 22.53 6.71
CA LYS A 291 -3.35 22.10 8.07
C LYS A 291 -3.71 20.61 8.17
N LEU A 292 -3.01 19.76 7.43
CA LEU A 292 -3.26 18.32 7.37
C LEU A 292 -2.41 17.51 8.37
N GLY A 293 -1.58 18.16 9.16
CA GLY A 293 -0.64 17.54 10.11
C GLY A 293 -0.94 17.85 11.60
N GLU A 294 -2.06 18.50 11.88
CA GLU A 294 -2.51 18.80 13.25
C GLU A 294 -3.57 17.79 13.74
#